data_8704a6c8aa737e47817eade16174e570
#
_entry.id   8704a6c8aa737e47817eade16174e570
#
_cell.length_a   1.000
_cell.length_b   1.000
_cell.length_c   1.000
_cell.angle_alpha   90.00
_cell.angle_beta   90.00
_cell.angle_gamma   90.00
#
_symmetry.space_group_name_H-M   'P 1'
#
loop_
_entity.id
_entity.type
_entity.pdbx_description
1 polymer ?
#
loop_
_entity_poly.entity_id
_entity_poly.type
_entity_poly.pdbx_seq_one_letter_code
_entity_poly.pdbx_strand_id
1 'polypeptide(L)'
;MDSSVSFHNSDREIIGQFRLGGIERRKSEALLFNRFAYFIKEGAKKHALSEDEAFDAYSDTILITIENIVNSAFEGRSSLKTYLSRIFNNKCVDLIRKKTTNKNSVNRAEEISDRLMFLSDSAKSVLQKLIDKTDLDLLGEKLKELEEKCRKLLMHWSDHFSDREIAVMLNYKTADVVKTSRLRCLE
;
A
#
# COMPACT_ATOMS: atom_id res chain seq x y z
N MET A 1 -14.61 22.76 8.71
CA MET A 1 -14.70 21.81 9.83
C MET A 1 -14.19 20.46 9.36
N ASP A 2 -13.11 20.09 9.89
CA ASP A 2 -12.08 19.20 9.41
C ASP A 2 -12.50 17.73 9.32
N SER A 3 -12.66 17.19 8.11
CA SER A 3 -12.90 15.76 7.87
C SER A 3 -11.73 14.87 8.38
N SER A 4 -10.52 15.42 8.47
CA SER A 4 -9.35 14.76 9.04
C SER A 4 -9.49 14.44 10.53
N VAL A 5 -10.22 15.25 11.28
CA VAL A 5 -10.46 15.07 12.72
C VAL A 5 -11.41 13.89 13.00
N SER A 6 -12.41 13.66 12.12
CA SER A 6 -13.36 12.56 12.28
C SER A 6 -12.73 11.17 12.06
N PHE A 7 -11.82 11.04 11.09
CA PHE A 7 -11.11 9.78 10.83
C PHE A 7 -10.13 9.42 11.96
N HIS A 8 -9.46 10.41 12.54
CA HIS A 8 -8.56 10.21 13.67
C HIS A 8 -9.29 9.74 14.93
N ASN A 9 -10.53 10.21 15.16
CA ASN A 9 -11.32 9.78 16.32
C ASN A 9 -11.72 8.29 16.21
N SER A 10 -12.16 7.84 15.04
CA SER A 10 -12.53 6.45 14.79
C SER A 10 -11.31 5.49 14.90
N ASP A 11 -10.13 5.91 14.44
CA ASP A 11 -8.90 5.12 14.58
C ASP A 11 -8.45 5.03 16.05
N ARG A 12 -8.55 6.13 16.81
CA ARG A 12 -8.22 6.15 18.24
C ARG A 12 -9.13 5.25 19.06
N GLU A 13 -10.41 5.21 18.72
CA GLU A 13 -11.38 4.32 19.38
C GLU A 13 -11.02 2.86 19.16
N ILE A 14 -10.76 2.45 17.91
CA ILE A 14 -10.32 1.09 17.56
C ILE A 14 -9.04 0.73 18.31
N ILE A 15 -8.03 1.61 18.31
CA ILE A 15 -6.76 1.39 19.00
C ILE A 15 -6.98 1.24 20.51
N GLY A 16 -7.84 2.07 21.10
CA GLY A 16 -8.18 1.98 22.52
C GLY A 16 -8.80 0.64 22.91
N GLN A 17 -9.72 0.15 22.09
CA GLN A 17 -10.42 -1.11 22.33
C GLN A 17 -9.49 -2.34 22.21
N PHE A 18 -8.48 -2.30 21.34
CA PHE A 18 -7.47 -3.37 21.27
C PHE A 18 -6.67 -3.52 22.56
N ARG A 19 -6.44 -2.42 23.28
CA ARG A 19 -5.69 -2.42 24.54
C ARG A 19 -6.51 -2.92 25.72
N LEU A 20 -7.84 -2.80 25.65
CA LEU A 20 -8.73 -3.24 26.72
C LEU A 20 -8.88 -4.77 26.80
N GLY A 21 -8.71 -5.48 25.69
CA GLY A 21 -8.85 -6.94 25.63
C GLY A 21 -10.31 -7.43 25.62
N GLY A 22 -10.51 -8.73 25.80
CA GLY A 22 -11.82 -9.35 25.94
C GLY A 22 -12.75 -9.27 24.73
N ILE A 23 -14.06 -9.09 24.98
CA ILE A 23 -15.10 -9.05 23.93
C ILE A 23 -14.95 -7.82 23.03
N GLU A 24 -14.59 -6.68 23.61
CA GLU A 24 -14.42 -5.43 22.85
C GLU A 24 -13.27 -5.52 21.86
N ARG A 25 -12.18 -6.19 22.25
CA ARG A 25 -11.08 -6.49 21.34
C ARG A 25 -11.54 -7.30 20.13
N ARG A 26 -12.31 -8.39 20.33
CA ARG A 26 -12.83 -9.22 19.22
C ARG A 26 -13.73 -8.44 18.28
N LYS A 27 -14.58 -7.56 18.80
CA LYS A 27 -15.42 -6.67 17.97
C LYS A 27 -14.55 -5.73 17.13
N SER A 28 -13.51 -5.17 17.71
CA SER A 28 -12.59 -4.26 17.02
C SER A 28 -11.71 -4.97 15.99
N GLU A 29 -11.32 -6.24 16.22
CA GLU A 29 -10.66 -7.10 15.24
C GLU A 29 -11.54 -7.29 13.99
N ALA A 30 -12.81 -7.67 14.20
CA ALA A 30 -13.77 -7.84 13.11
C ALA A 30 -14.05 -6.50 12.38
N LEU A 31 -14.17 -5.39 13.13
CA LEU A 31 -14.38 -4.07 12.55
C LEU A 31 -13.18 -3.66 11.68
N LEU A 32 -11.96 -3.82 12.18
CA LEU A 32 -10.74 -3.50 11.45
C LEU A 32 -10.63 -4.33 10.17
N PHE A 33 -10.85 -5.64 10.27
CA PHE A 33 -10.84 -6.55 9.14
C PHE A 33 -11.83 -6.12 8.06
N ASN A 34 -13.10 -5.92 8.42
CA ASN A 34 -14.15 -5.58 7.46
C ASN A 34 -13.96 -4.19 6.85
N ARG A 35 -13.46 -3.22 7.62
CA ARG A 35 -13.27 -1.84 7.18
C ARG A 35 -12.27 -1.72 6.03
N PHE A 36 -11.24 -2.54 6.01
CA PHE A 36 -10.17 -2.48 5.01
C PHE A 36 -10.12 -3.71 4.08
N ALA A 37 -11.14 -4.58 4.10
CA ALA A 37 -11.20 -5.78 3.27
C ALA A 37 -11.13 -5.50 1.76
N TYR A 38 -11.46 -4.29 1.32
CA TYR A 38 -11.32 -3.88 -0.07
C TYR A 38 -9.86 -3.90 -0.58
N PHE A 39 -8.86 -3.84 0.33
CA PHE A 39 -7.45 -4.01 -0.02
C PHE A 39 -7.17 -5.34 -0.72
N ILE A 40 -7.94 -6.40 -0.44
CA ILE A 40 -7.77 -7.72 -1.07
C ILE A 40 -7.90 -7.59 -2.58
N LYS A 41 -9.01 -7.00 -3.06
CA LYS A 41 -9.26 -6.81 -4.50
C LYS A 41 -8.26 -5.83 -5.13
N GLU A 42 -7.92 -4.75 -4.42
CA GLU A 42 -6.94 -3.78 -4.89
C GLU A 42 -5.55 -4.41 -5.00
N GLY A 43 -5.12 -5.15 -3.99
CA GLY A 43 -3.83 -5.83 -3.99
C GLY A 43 -3.72 -6.92 -5.05
N ALA A 44 -4.79 -7.75 -5.20
CA ALA A 44 -4.84 -8.75 -6.25
C ALA A 44 -4.64 -8.13 -7.63
N LYS A 45 -5.36 -7.03 -7.90
CA LYS A 45 -5.28 -6.31 -9.16
C LYS A 45 -3.92 -5.62 -9.35
N LYS A 46 -3.46 -4.87 -8.33
CA LYS A 46 -2.23 -4.06 -8.38
C LYS A 46 -0.98 -4.93 -8.56
N HIS A 47 -0.93 -6.04 -7.85
CA HIS A 47 0.26 -6.90 -7.76
C HIS A 47 0.16 -8.18 -8.61
N ALA A 48 -0.88 -8.31 -9.45
CA ALA A 48 -1.13 -9.50 -10.27
C ALA A 48 -1.12 -10.80 -9.44
N LEU A 49 -1.71 -10.76 -8.24
CA LEU A 49 -1.87 -11.88 -7.33
C LEU A 49 -3.26 -12.51 -7.52
N SER A 50 -3.42 -13.79 -7.15
CA SER A 50 -4.75 -14.37 -6.99
C SER A 50 -5.49 -13.71 -5.81
N GLU A 51 -6.83 -13.82 -5.77
CA GLU A 51 -7.60 -13.31 -4.64
C GLU A 51 -7.21 -14.03 -3.34
N ASP A 52 -6.92 -15.32 -3.39
CA ASP A 52 -6.49 -16.12 -2.22
C ASP A 52 -5.14 -15.62 -1.69
N GLU A 53 -4.17 -15.36 -2.57
CA GLU A 53 -2.87 -14.81 -2.18
C GLU A 53 -2.97 -13.40 -1.59
N ALA A 54 -3.82 -12.57 -2.17
CA ALA A 54 -4.08 -11.24 -1.64
C ALA A 54 -4.84 -11.31 -0.30
N PHE A 55 -5.73 -12.28 -0.14
CA PHE A 55 -6.43 -12.55 1.13
C PHE A 55 -5.47 -13.00 2.23
N ASP A 56 -4.53 -13.90 1.92
CA ASP A 56 -3.50 -14.35 2.87
C ASP A 56 -2.60 -13.19 3.29
N ALA A 57 -2.11 -12.39 2.32
CA ALA A 57 -1.33 -11.20 2.60
C ALA A 57 -2.09 -10.18 3.45
N TYR A 58 -3.40 -10.03 3.20
CA TYR A 58 -4.25 -9.14 3.97
C TYR A 58 -4.46 -9.65 5.40
N SER A 59 -4.74 -10.94 5.56
CA SER A 59 -4.91 -11.58 6.88
C SER A 59 -3.65 -11.41 7.74
N ASP A 60 -2.48 -11.68 7.18
CA ASP A 60 -1.19 -11.43 7.82
C ASP A 60 -1.01 -9.97 8.22
N THR A 61 -1.43 -9.03 7.34
CA THR A 61 -1.35 -7.59 7.60
C THR A 61 -2.20 -7.19 8.81
N ILE A 62 -3.42 -7.71 8.90
CA ILE A 62 -4.32 -7.46 10.03
C ILE A 62 -3.69 -7.99 11.32
N LEU A 63 -3.19 -9.22 11.33
CA LEU A 63 -2.55 -9.82 12.51
C LEU A 63 -1.36 -9.00 12.99
N ILE A 64 -0.45 -8.62 12.09
CA ILE A 64 0.71 -7.78 12.40
C ILE A 64 0.27 -6.41 12.94
N THR A 65 -0.77 -5.81 12.34
CA THR A 65 -1.27 -4.51 12.79
C THR A 65 -1.83 -4.60 14.20
N ILE A 66 -2.64 -5.64 14.49
CA ILE A 66 -3.18 -5.87 15.83
C ILE A 66 -2.05 -6.07 16.84
N GLU A 67 -1.08 -6.90 16.52
CA GLU A 67 0.08 -7.15 17.37
C GLU A 67 0.85 -5.86 17.66
N ASN A 68 1.13 -5.05 16.65
CA ASN A 68 1.85 -3.78 16.81
C ASN A 68 1.05 -2.75 17.63
N ILE A 69 -0.28 -2.75 17.54
CA ILE A 69 -1.13 -1.89 18.39
C ILE A 69 -1.07 -2.36 19.84
N VAL A 70 -1.23 -3.67 20.09
CA VAL A 70 -1.21 -4.26 21.44
C VAL A 70 0.14 -4.06 22.11
N ASN A 71 1.22 -4.27 21.37
CA ASN A 71 2.59 -4.11 21.85
C ASN A 71 3.08 -2.65 21.86
N SER A 72 2.17 -1.69 21.58
CA SER A 72 2.49 -0.25 21.52
C SER A 72 3.58 0.13 20.51
N ALA A 73 3.85 -0.73 19.53
CA ALA A 73 4.79 -0.46 18.43
C ALA A 73 4.16 0.49 17.39
N PHE A 74 2.83 0.53 17.28
CA PHE A 74 2.14 1.54 16.48
C PHE A 74 2.01 2.84 17.26
N GLU A 75 2.82 3.83 16.88
CA GLU A 75 2.93 5.13 17.57
C GLU A 75 1.84 6.14 17.16
N GLY A 76 0.97 5.81 16.22
CA GLY A 76 -0.09 6.72 15.75
C GLY A 76 0.39 7.91 14.91
N ARG A 77 1.59 7.82 14.33
CA ARG A 77 2.16 8.88 13.44
C ARG A 77 1.43 8.98 12.09
N SER A 78 0.62 7.99 11.76
CA SER A 78 -0.21 7.95 10.55
C SER A 78 -1.59 7.37 10.86
N SER A 79 -2.54 7.50 9.92
CA SER A 79 -3.82 6.79 10.02
C SER A 79 -3.64 5.27 9.98
N LEU A 80 -4.59 4.52 10.55
CA LEU A 80 -4.61 3.06 10.44
C LEU A 80 -4.65 2.61 8.97
N LYS A 81 -5.35 3.33 8.10
CA LYS A 81 -5.37 3.05 6.66
C LYS A 81 -3.97 3.09 6.05
N THR A 82 -3.24 4.17 6.29
CA THR A 82 -1.87 4.35 5.75
C THR A 82 -0.93 3.27 6.29
N TYR A 83 -1.03 2.97 7.57
CA TYR A 83 -0.21 1.95 8.22
C TYR A 83 -0.46 0.55 7.65
N LEU A 84 -1.74 0.15 7.58
CA LEU A 84 -2.17 -1.11 6.97
C LEU A 84 -1.76 -1.22 5.51
N SER A 85 -1.98 -0.16 4.72
CA SER A 85 -1.63 -0.13 3.30
C SER A 85 -0.14 -0.40 3.10
N ARG A 86 0.72 0.20 3.92
CA ARG A 86 2.17 -0.03 3.85
C ARG A 86 2.55 -1.48 4.15
N ILE A 87 2.03 -2.07 5.22
CA ILE A 87 2.31 -3.47 5.58
C ILE A 87 1.79 -4.40 4.48
N PHE A 88 0.57 -4.16 4.00
CA PHE A 88 -0.06 -4.97 2.97
C PHE A 88 0.73 -4.96 1.65
N ASN A 89 1.12 -3.77 1.16
CA ASN A 89 1.93 -3.69 -0.05
C ASN A 89 3.27 -4.41 0.11
N ASN A 90 3.93 -4.30 1.26
CA ASN A 90 5.16 -5.06 1.53
C ASN A 90 4.91 -6.57 1.48
N LYS A 91 3.83 -7.07 2.08
CA LYS A 91 3.45 -8.49 2.01
C LYS A 91 3.19 -8.95 0.58
N CYS A 92 2.48 -8.17 -0.22
CA CYS A 92 2.26 -8.47 -1.64
C CYS A 92 3.58 -8.55 -2.42
N VAL A 93 4.49 -7.59 -2.21
CA VAL A 93 5.82 -7.59 -2.84
C VAL A 93 6.64 -8.80 -2.41
N ASP A 94 6.59 -9.19 -1.14
CA ASP A 94 7.30 -10.39 -0.64
C ASP A 94 6.74 -11.68 -1.28
N LEU A 95 5.44 -11.76 -1.54
CA LEU A 95 4.85 -12.87 -2.29
C LEU A 95 5.37 -12.92 -3.73
N ILE A 96 5.45 -11.77 -4.41
CA ILE A 96 6.01 -11.67 -5.77
C ILE A 96 7.47 -12.13 -5.75
N ARG A 97 8.28 -11.65 -4.79
CA ARG A 97 9.69 -12.06 -4.64
C ARG A 97 9.82 -13.56 -4.48
N LYS A 98 9.01 -14.17 -3.61
CA LYS A 98 9.00 -15.63 -3.41
C LYS A 98 8.64 -16.37 -4.70
N LYS A 99 7.65 -15.89 -5.46
CA LYS A 99 7.27 -16.49 -6.75
C LYS A 99 8.37 -16.38 -7.80
N THR A 100 9.04 -15.24 -7.90
CA THR A 100 10.12 -15.02 -8.87
C THR A 100 11.38 -15.80 -8.51
N THR A 101 11.68 -15.98 -7.23
CA THR A 101 12.81 -16.79 -6.77
C THR A 101 12.57 -18.28 -6.98
N ASN A 102 11.33 -18.74 -6.79
CA ASN A 102 10.96 -20.16 -6.98
C ASN A 102 10.72 -20.54 -8.43
N LYS A 103 10.56 -19.57 -9.33
CA LYS A 103 10.46 -19.80 -10.77
C LYS A 103 11.66 -19.16 -11.45
N ASN A 104 12.57 -19.96 -11.96
CA ASN A 104 13.52 -19.59 -13.02
C ASN A 104 12.74 -19.18 -14.29
N SER A 105 11.90 -18.16 -14.22
CA SER A 105 11.19 -17.59 -15.37
C SER A 105 11.33 -16.07 -15.35
N VAL A 106 12.40 -15.63 -15.95
CA VAL A 106 12.52 -14.34 -16.61
C VAL A 106 11.37 -14.25 -17.61
N ASN A 107 10.41 -13.34 -17.41
CA ASN A 107 9.50 -12.74 -18.39
C ASN A 107 8.11 -12.47 -17.81
N ARG A 108 7.96 -11.39 -17.05
CA ARG A 108 6.68 -10.69 -16.83
C ARG A 108 6.90 -9.31 -16.19
N ALA A 109 7.75 -8.49 -16.80
CA ALA A 109 7.99 -7.12 -16.33
C ALA A 109 7.16 -6.05 -17.07
N GLU A 110 6.37 -6.41 -18.08
CA GLU A 110 5.74 -5.41 -18.97
C GLU A 110 4.29 -5.02 -18.66
N GLU A 111 3.61 -5.69 -17.74
CA GLU A 111 2.15 -5.49 -17.55
C GLU A 111 1.75 -4.63 -16.35
N ILE A 112 2.70 -4.05 -15.60
CA ILE A 112 2.39 -3.32 -14.34
C ILE A 112 2.04 -1.84 -14.57
N SER A 113 2.33 -1.30 -15.75
CA SER A 113 2.22 0.15 -16.01
C SER A 113 0.78 0.68 -16.17
N ASP A 114 -0.20 -0.16 -16.52
CA ASP A 114 -1.55 0.32 -16.86
C ASP A 114 -2.58 0.24 -15.72
N ARG A 115 -2.22 -0.22 -14.53
CA ARG A 115 -3.19 -0.60 -13.49
C ARG A 115 -3.34 0.36 -12.30
N LEU A 116 -2.73 1.55 -12.34
CA LEU A 116 -2.84 2.51 -11.22
C LEU A 116 -4.16 3.28 -11.11
N MET A 117 -5.15 2.99 -11.95
CA MET A 117 -6.29 3.90 -12.15
C MET A 117 -7.62 3.51 -11.52
N PHE A 118 -7.72 2.51 -10.63
CA PHE A 118 -9.02 2.17 -10.03
C PHE A 118 -8.96 1.88 -8.54
N LEU A 119 -9.15 2.95 -7.76
CA LEU A 119 -9.57 2.84 -6.36
C LEU A 119 -11.08 3.13 -6.28
N SER A 120 -11.88 2.09 -6.25
CA SER A 120 -13.31 2.21 -5.94
C SER A 120 -13.50 2.20 -4.43
N ASP A 121 -14.00 3.28 -3.90
CA ASP A 121 -14.16 3.48 -2.46
C ASP A 121 -15.63 3.65 -2.09
N SER A 122 -16.21 2.62 -1.49
CA SER A 122 -17.61 2.65 -1.05
C SER A 122 -17.82 3.34 0.32
N ALA A 123 -16.74 3.68 1.02
CA ALA A 123 -16.79 4.15 2.40
C ALA A 123 -16.51 5.66 2.60
N LYS A 124 -16.13 6.39 1.55
CA LYS A 124 -15.86 7.83 1.64
C LYS A 124 -17.09 8.66 1.33
N SER A 125 -17.22 9.83 1.98
CA SER A 125 -18.23 10.83 1.60
C SER A 125 -17.98 11.27 0.14
N VAL A 126 -19.05 11.70 -0.55
CA VAL A 126 -18.95 12.18 -1.95
C VAL A 126 -17.90 13.28 -2.08
N LEU A 127 -17.82 14.18 -1.08
CA LEU A 127 -16.84 15.27 -1.06
C LEU A 127 -15.41 14.74 -0.94
N GLN A 128 -15.17 13.75 -0.07
CA GLN A 128 -13.84 13.14 0.07
C GLN A 128 -13.43 12.39 -1.18
N LYS A 129 -14.38 11.71 -1.83
CA LYS A 129 -14.12 11.05 -3.14
C LYS A 129 -13.74 12.04 -4.23
N LEU A 130 -14.37 13.22 -4.24
CA LEU A 130 -14.03 14.29 -5.20
C LEU A 130 -12.64 14.87 -4.94
N ILE A 131 -12.29 15.13 -3.68
CA ILE A 131 -10.96 15.63 -3.30
C ILE A 131 -9.89 14.61 -3.67
N ASP A 132 -10.08 13.35 -3.24
CA ASP A 132 -9.12 12.28 -3.52
C ASP A 132 -8.96 12.04 -5.04
N LYS A 133 -10.05 12.14 -5.80
CA LYS A 133 -10.01 12.03 -7.26
C LYS A 133 -9.21 13.17 -7.88
N THR A 134 -9.45 14.41 -7.44
CA THR A 134 -8.73 15.59 -7.96
C THR A 134 -7.23 15.48 -7.65
N ASP A 135 -6.86 15.05 -6.44
CA ASP A 135 -5.45 14.87 -6.05
C ASP A 135 -4.78 13.74 -6.84
N LEU A 136 -5.50 12.64 -7.08
CA LEU A 136 -5.01 11.52 -7.89
C LEU A 136 -4.88 11.89 -9.37
N ASP A 137 -5.85 12.64 -9.93
CA ASP A 137 -5.81 13.11 -11.30
C ASP A 137 -4.63 14.09 -11.49
N LEU A 138 -4.44 15.03 -10.54
CA LEU A 138 -3.31 15.95 -10.54
C LEU A 138 -1.97 15.22 -10.44
N LEU A 139 -1.85 14.25 -9.52
CA LEU A 139 -0.66 13.41 -9.41
C LEU A 139 -0.42 12.62 -10.70
N GLY A 140 -1.49 12.06 -11.28
CA GLY A 140 -1.42 11.35 -12.56
C GLY A 140 -0.94 12.22 -13.71
N GLU A 141 -1.40 13.48 -13.78
CA GLU A 141 -0.92 14.45 -14.75
C GLU A 141 0.55 14.79 -14.54
N LYS A 142 0.95 15.08 -13.31
CA LYS A 142 2.35 15.36 -12.97
C LYS A 142 3.27 14.18 -13.27
N LEU A 143 2.83 12.96 -13.01
CA LEU A 143 3.59 11.77 -13.37
C LEU A 143 3.72 11.59 -14.89
N LYS A 144 2.72 12.03 -15.70
CA LYS A 144 2.81 12.00 -17.17
C LYS A 144 3.80 13.03 -17.73
N GLU A 145 3.99 14.15 -17.04
CA GLU A 145 4.98 15.17 -17.42
C GLU A 145 6.42 14.68 -17.23
N LEU A 146 6.63 13.68 -16.36
CA LEU A 146 7.95 13.12 -16.13
C LEU A 146 8.40 12.23 -17.31
N GLU A 147 9.71 12.25 -17.59
CA GLU A 147 10.32 11.29 -18.48
C GLU A 147 9.95 9.85 -18.10
N GLU A 148 9.69 8.99 -19.07
CA GLU A 148 9.23 7.62 -18.85
C GLU A 148 10.09 6.84 -17.86
N LYS A 149 11.40 7.06 -17.91
CA LYS A 149 12.36 6.41 -17.01
C LYS A 149 12.19 6.86 -15.54
N CYS A 150 11.98 8.15 -15.31
CA CYS A 150 11.68 8.71 -13.99
C CYS A 150 10.35 8.19 -13.46
N ARG A 151 9.32 8.22 -14.31
CA ARG A 151 7.99 7.72 -13.96
C ARG A 151 8.04 6.26 -13.52
N LYS A 152 8.64 5.36 -14.33
CA LYS A 152 8.79 3.95 -13.97
C LYS A 152 9.55 3.75 -12.66
N LEU A 153 10.64 4.49 -12.47
CA LEU A 153 11.46 4.42 -11.27
C LEU A 153 10.67 4.83 -10.01
N LEU A 154 9.96 5.96 -10.06
CA LEU A 154 9.15 6.45 -8.94
C LEU A 154 7.97 5.53 -8.63
N MET A 155 7.35 4.93 -9.65
CA MET A 155 6.27 3.96 -9.48
C MET A 155 6.75 2.69 -8.76
N HIS A 156 7.86 2.10 -9.19
CA HIS A 156 8.43 0.93 -8.49
C HIS A 156 8.83 1.25 -7.05
N TRP A 157 9.39 2.45 -6.84
CA TRP A 157 9.72 2.88 -5.49
C TRP A 157 8.47 3.08 -4.62
N SER A 158 7.39 3.64 -5.16
CA SER A 158 6.11 3.78 -4.44
C SER A 158 5.47 2.42 -4.11
N ASP A 159 5.76 1.39 -4.90
CA ASP A 159 5.33 0.01 -4.67
C ASP A 159 6.24 -0.75 -3.70
N HIS A 160 7.15 -0.04 -3.02
CA HIS A 160 8.05 -0.55 -1.99
C HIS A 160 9.14 -1.52 -2.48
N PHE A 161 9.45 -1.52 -3.78
CA PHE A 161 10.64 -2.21 -4.27
C PHE A 161 11.91 -1.50 -3.76
N SER A 162 12.91 -2.28 -3.39
CA SER A 162 14.21 -1.76 -2.98
C SER A 162 14.99 -1.21 -4.18
N ASP A 163 15.91 -0.27 -3.94
CA ASP A 163 16.76 0.28 -5.00
C ASP A 163 17.57 -0.80 -5.74
N ARG A 164 17.87 -1.94 -5.09
CA ARG A 164 18.55 -3.10 -5.72
C ARG A 164 17.63 -3.83 -6.69
N GLU A 165 16.37 -4.04 -6.33
CA GLU A 165 15.39 -4.68 -7.20
C GLU A 165 15.02 -3.78 -8.38
N ILE A 166 14.85 -2.48 -8.13
CA ILE A 166 14.62 -1.49 -9.19
C ILE A 166 15.80 -1.45 -10.17
N ALA A 167 17.05 -1.58 -9.67
CA ALA A 167 18.21 -1.66 -10.53
C ALA A 167 18.13 -2.82 -11.52
N VAL A 168 17.69 -3.98 -11.05
CA VAL A 168 17.49 -5.17 -11.92
C VAL A 168 16.34 -4.95 -12.89
N MET A 169 15.17 -4.45 -12.39
CA MET A 169 13.97 -4.27 -13.21
C MET A 169 14.14 -3.25 -14.33
N LEU A 170 14.81 -2.14 -14.03
CA LEU A 170 14.99 -1.03 -14.96
C LEU A 170 16.39 -1.00 -15.60
N ASN A 171 17.15 -2.07 -15.45
CA ASN A 171 18.49 -2.26 -16.05
C ASN A 171 19.48 -1.13 -15.68
N TYR A 172 19.47 -0.70 -14.41
CA TYR A 172 20.49 0.19 -13.88
C TYR A 172 21.73 -0.59 -13.46
N LYS A 173 22.91 0.06 -13.50
CA LYS A 173 24.18 -0.58 -13.15
C LYS A 173 24.26 -0.99 -11.68
N THR A 174 23.75 -0.16 -10.76
CA THR A 174 23.80 -0.41 -9.31
C THR A 174 22.61 0.23 -8.61
N ALA A 175 22.35 -0.22 -7.36
CA ALA A 175 21.35 0.39 -6.48
C ALA A 175 21.64 1.87 -6.15
N ASP A 176 22.91 2.25 -6.05
CA ASP A 176 23.30 3.65 -5.79
C ASP A 176 22.93 4.57 -6.95
N VAL A 177 23.05 4.07 -8.19
CA VAL A 177 22.60 4.80 -9.38
C VAL A 177 21.08 4.99 -9.36
N VAL A 178 20.31 3.99 -8.93
CA VAL A 178 18.86 4.11 -8.73
C VAL A 178 18.54 5.17 -7.71
N LYS A 179 19.18 5.12 -6.54
CA LYS A 179 19.01 6.10 -5.45
C LYS A 179 19.26 7.54 -5.93
N THR A 180 20.36 7.74 -6.64
CA THR A 180 20.73 9.07 -7.17
C THR A 180 19.74 9.52 -8.26
N SER A 181 19.34 8.62 -9.16
CA SER A 181 18.35 8.91 -10.20
C SER A 181 16.99 9.27 -9.61
N ARG A 182 16.56 8.57 -8.55
CA ARG A 182 15.31 8.87 -7.86
C ARG A 182 15.30 10.28 -7.28
N LEU A 183 16.38 10.71 -6.63
CA LEU A 183 16.48 12.06 -6.11
C LEU A 183 16.35 13.11 -7.22
N ARG A 184 17.03 12.90 -8.36
CA ARG A 184 16.91 13.80 -9.53
C ARG A 184 15.52 13.81 -10.15
N CYS A 185 14.79 12.72 -10.10
CA CYS A 185 13.43 12.65 -10.62
C CYS A 185 12.41 13.35 -9.72
N LEU A 186 12.77 13.72 -8.49
CA LEU A 186 11.93 14.43 -7.53
C LEU A 186 12.23 15.95 -7.50
N GLU A 187 13.30 16.41 -8.14
CA GLU A 187 13.65 17.84 -8.35
C GLU A 187 12.89 18.43 -9.53
#